data_56d90ae08405caa4ee7663e32235932b
#
_entry.id   56d90ae08405caa4ee7663e32235932b
#
_cell.length_a   1.000
_cell.length_b   1.000
_cell.length_c   1.000
_cell.angle_alpha   90.00
_cell.angle_beta   90.00
_cell.angle_gamma   90.00
#
_symmetry.space_group_name_H-M   'P 1'
#
loop_
_entity.id
_entity.type
_entity.pdbx_description
1 polymer ?
#
loop_
_entity_poly.entity_id
_entity_poly.type
_entity_poly.pdbx_seq_one_letter_code
_entity_poly.pdbx_strand_id
1 'polypeptide(L)'
;MSGSPTVVIEKGKILEDNMKKIKYSLDSLIQSLREKDIFDIDEVEYAILETNGKISVKKKPEYKTVTMKDLKLPYSLKSSFPVELIMDGEIQEDNLAVHGITKEWLTSQLSKKGKKVSDVFYAVKSTKGNLIIDYYKDHLASPIDKE
;
A
#
# COMPACT_ATOMS: atom_id res chain seq x y z
N MET A 1 15.81 -26.54 -5.20
CA MET A 1 16.72 -26.29 -6.32
C MET A 1 17.45 -24.96 -6.08
N SER A 2 18.71 -25.00 -5.95
CA SER A 2 19.48 -23.77 -5.88
C SER A 2 19.67 -23.28 -7.30
N GLY A 3 18.89 -22.34 -7.71
CA GLY A 3 19.14 -21.64 -8.94
C GLY A 3 20.01 -20.42 -8.71
N SER A 4 20.53 -19.86 -9.76
CA SER A 4 21.00 -18.48 -9.78
C SER A 4 19.81 -17.57 -10.10
N PRO A 5 19.90 -16.29 -9.78
CA PRO A 5 18.91 -15.31 -10.24
C PRO A 5 18.76 -15.38 -11.76
N THR A 6 17.54 -15.27 -12.25
CA THR A 6 17.22 -15.34 -13.66
C THR A 6 16.56 -14.05 -14.13
N VAL A 7 17.15 -13.43 -15.14
CA VAL A 7 16.56 -12.22 -15.74
C VAL A 7 15.35 -12.63 -16.58
N VAL A 8 14.19 -12.04 -16.26
CA VAL A 8 12.92 -12.32 -16.95
C VAL A 8 12.44 -11.13 -17.77
N ILE A 9 12.89 -9.91 -17.44
CA ILE A 9 12.71 -8.72 -18.28
C ILE A 9 14.05 -8.01 -18.39
N GLU A 10 14.44 -7.64 -19.61
CA GLU A 10 15.66 -6.89 -19.88
C GLU A 10 15.37 -5.81 -20.90
N LYS A 11 15.77 -4.58 -20.59
CA LYS A 11 15.53 -3.41 -21.44
C LYS A 11 14.06 -3.32 -21.90
N GLY A 12 13.15 -3.61 -20.99
CA GLY A 12 11.72 -3.57 -21.26
C GLY A 12 11.17 -4.75 -22.06
N LYS A 13 11.95 -5.77 -22.34
CA LYS A 13 11.52 -6.95 -23.09
C LYS A 13 11.40 -8.17 -22.20
N ILE A 14 10.28 -8.88 -22.29
CA ILE A 14 10.11 -10.16 -21.59
C ILE A 14 11.00 -11.21 -22.25
N LEU A 15 11.76 -11.92 -21.44
CA LEU A 15 12.62 -13.01 -21.90
C LEU A 15 11.90 -14.34 -21.72
N GLU A 16 11.01 -14.66 -22.66
CA GLU A 16 10.13 -15.82 -22.57
C GLU A 16 10.89 -17.16 -22.51
N ASP A 17 12.04 -17.25 -23.18
CA ASP A 17 12.84 -18.47 -23.15
C ASP A 17 13.43 -18.71 -21.76
N ASN A 18 13.89 -17.64 -21.11
CA ASN A 18 14.34 -17.74 -19.72
C ASN A 18 13.22 -18.17 -18.79
N MET A 19 12.03 -17.59 -18.98
CA MET A 19 10.86 -17.96 -18.18
C MET A 19 10.48 -19.43 -18.36
N LYS A 20 10.51 -19.92 -19.59
CA LYS A 20 10.23 -21.33 -19.91
C LYS A 20 11.21 -22.28 -19.21
N LYS A 21 12.49 -21.96 -19.25
CA LYS A 21 13.54 -22.77 -18.62
C LYS A 21 13.32 -22.97 -17.13
N ILE A 22 12.84 -21.94 -16.44
CA ILE A 22 12.60 -21.99 -15.00
C ILE A 22 11.14 -22.26 -14.65
N LYS A 23 10.29 -22.54 -15.64
CA LYS A 23 8.85 -22.81 -15.49
C LYS A 23 8.12 -21.69 -14.74
N TYR A 24 8.49 -20.46 -15.02
CA TYR A 24 7.88 -19.27 -14.44
C TYR A 24 6.82 -18.73 -15.39
N SER A 25 5.57 -18.67 -14.95
CA SER A 25 4.46 -18.29 -15.80
C SER A 25 4.33 -16.77 -15.95
N LEU A 26 3.70 -16.35 -17.03
CA LEU A 26 3.39 -14.94 -17.24
C LEU A 26 2.46 -14.41 -16.15
N ASP A 27 1.47 -15.20 -15.72
CA ASP A 27 0.58 -14.84 -14.63
C ASP A 27 1.35 -14.57 -13.33
N SER A 28 2.33 -15.41 -13.02
CA SER A 28 3.17 -15.22 -11.83
C SER A 28 4.02 -13.95 -11.94
N LEU A 29 4.56 -13.66 -13.12
CA LEU A 29 5.32 -12.42 -13.35
C LEU A 29 4.42 -11.19 -13.12
N ILE A 30 3.25 -11.17 -13.73
CA ILE A 30 2.31 -10.04 -13.60
C ILE A 30 1.88 -9.85 -12.15
N GLN A 31 1.57 -10.94 -11.45
CA GLN A 31 1.23 -10.87 -10.03
C GLN A 31 2.38 -10.31 -9.20
N SER A 32 3.59 -10.77 -9.44
CA SER A 32 4.78 -10.30 -8.73
C SER A 32 5.04 -8.80 -8.96
N LEU A 33 4.76 -8.33 -10.16
CA LEU A 33 4.87 -6.90 -10.48
C LEU A 33 3.82 -6.08 -9.71
N ARG A 34 2.56 -6.57 -9.65
CA ARG A 34 1.51 -5.89 -8.87
C ARG A 34 1.83 -5.84 -7.38
N GLU A 35 2.47 -6.86 -6.84
CA GLU A 35 2.93 -6.87 -5.44
C GLU A 35 3.95 -5.77 -5.16
N LYS A 36 4.59 -5.24 -6.21
CA LYS A 36 5.52 -4.12 -6.14
C LYS A 36 4.90 -2.82 -6.68
N ASP A 37 3.57 -2.76 -6.72
CA ASP A 37 2.81 -1.60 -7.16
C ASP A 37 3.05 -1.23 -8.63
N ILE A 38 3.44 -2.21 -9.45
CA ILE A 38 3.63 -2.03 -10.88
C ILE A 38 2.48 -2.72 -11.61
N PHE A 39 1.59 -1.93 -12.20
CA PHE A 39 0.42 -2.40 -12.93
C PHE A 39 0.64 -2.40 -14.44
N ASP A 40 1.53 -1.55 -14.92
CA ASP A 40 1.86 -1.43 -16.34
C ASP A 40 3.27 -1.95 -16.60
N ILE A 41 3.37 -3.03 -17.35
CA ILE A 41 4.64 -3.71 -17.59
C ILE A 41 5.66 -2.85 -18.36
N ASP A 42 5.19 -1.86 -19.09
CA ASP A 42 6.05 -0.93 -19.84
C ASP A 42 6.87 0.00 -18.95
N GLU A 43 6.56 0.06 -17.63
CA GLU A 43 7.38 0.79 -16.66
C GLU A 43 8.68 0.07 -16.30
N VAL A 44 8.79 -1.21 -16.64
CA VAL A 44 9.88 -2.08 -16.17
C VAL A 44 11.06 -2.07 -17.15
N GLU A 45 12.24 -1.72 -16.66
CA GLU A 45 13.50 -1.85 -17.41
C GLU A 45 14.10 -3.25 -17.24
N TYR A 46 14.24 -3.69 -15.98
CA TYR A 46 14.77 -5.01 -15.64
C TYR A 46 13.89 -5.67 -14.59
N ALA A 47 13.68 -6.97 -14.72
CA ALA A 47 13.10 -7.80 -13.67
C ALA A 47 13.88 -9.10 -13.56
N ILE A 48 14.19 -9.48 -12.34
CA ILE A 48 15.00 -10.64 -12.01
C ILE A 48 14.22 -11.52 -11.04
N LEU A 49 14.03 -12.79 -11.41
CA LEU A 49 13.52 -13.78 -10.48
C LEU A 49 14.67 -14.24 -9.58
N GLU A 50 14.54 -13.91 -8.29
CA GLU A 50 15.53 -14.28 -7.31
C GLU A 50 15.41 -15.75 -6.89
N THR A 51 16.45 -16.28 -6.25
CA THR A 51 16.46 -17.68 -5.81
C THR A 51 15.38 -18.01 -4.77
N ASN A 52 14.87 -16.98 -4.06
CA ASN A 52 13.78 -17.12 -3.08
C ASN A 52 12.38 -17.04 -3.71
N GLY A 53 12.29 -16.97 -5.04
CA GLY A 53 11.01 -16.88 -5.76
C GLY A 53 10.43 -15.47 -5.87
N LYS A 54 11.07 -14.46 -5.30
CA LYS A 54 10.62 -13.06 -5.39
C LYS A 54 11.22 -12.39 -6.61
N ILE A 55 10.55 -11.33 -7.07
CA ILE A 55 11.02 -10.52 -8.19
C ILE A 55 11.68 -9.25 -7.68
N SER A 56 12.87 -8.97 -8.20
CA SER A 56 13.52 -7.67 -8.06
C SER A 56 13.29 -6.88 -9.34
N VAL A 57 12.95 -5.60 -9.20
CA VAL A 57 12.57 -4.77 -10.34
C VAL A 57 13.35 -3.47 -10.35
N LYS A 58 13.82 -3.10 -11.53
CA LYS A 58 14.33 -1.77 -11.82
C LYS A 58 13.42 -1.11 -12.85
N LYS A 59 12.84 0.02 -12.48
CA LYS A 59 11.98 0.77 -13.40
C LYS A 59 12.81 1.52 -14.45
N LYS A 60 12.20 1.77 -15.60
CA LYS A 60 12.75 2.69 -16.59
C LYS A 60 12.99 4.07 -15.97
N PRO A 61 14.01 4.81 -16.40
CA PRO A 61 14.34 6.12 -15.81
C PRO A 61 13.16 7.08 -15.73
N GLU A 62 12.31 7.13 -16.75
CA GLU A 62 11.15 8.01 -16.81
C GLU A 62 10.05 7.65 -15.81
N TYR A 63 10.07 6.45 -15.25
CA TYR A 63 9.10 5.98 -14.26
C TYR A 63 9.66 5.91 -12.84
N LYS A 64 10.89 6.36 -12.63
CA LYS A 64 11.45 6.39 -11.29
C LYS A 64 10.73 7.42 -10.41
N THR A 65 10.53 7.04 -9.15
CA THR A 65 9.97 7.96 -8.18
C THR A 65 10.93 9.09 -7.87
N VAL A 66 10.45 10.32 -7.99
CA VAL A 66 11.20 11.52 -7.57
C VAL A 66 11.17 11.62 -6.06
N THR A 67 12.33 11.83 -5.44
CA THR A 67 12.45 12.00 -3.99
C THR A 67 12.52 13.48 -3.61
N MET A 68 12.22 13.76 -2.34
CA MET A 68 12.40 15.11 -1.79
C MET A 68 13.85 15.60 -1.94
N LYS A 69 14.80 14.67 -1.78
CA LYS A 69 16.22 14.94 -1.95
C LYS A 69 16.57 15.31 -3.40
N ASP A 70 16.00 14.60 -4.36
CA ASP A 70 16.23 14.86 -5.79
C ASP A 70 15.81 16.29 -6.15
N LEU A 71 14.69 16.75 -5.61
CA LEU A 71 14.15 18.08 -5.85
C LEU A 71 14.76 19.14 -4.94
N LYS A 72 15.62 18.77 -4.00
CA LYS A 72 16.21 19.67 -3.00
C LYS A 72 15.16 20.45 -2.21
N LEU A 73 14.02 19.80 -1.94
CA LEU A 73 12.94 20.39 -1.15
C LEU A 73 13.18 20.17 0.35
N PRO A 74 12.74 21.12 1.20
CA PRO A 74 12.79 20.93 2.65
C PRO A 74 11.88 19.79 3.07
N TYR A 75 12.31 18.99 4.04
CA TYR A 75 11.52 17.90 4.60
C TYR A 75 11.73 17.83 6.11
N SER A 76 10.74 17.25 6.78
CA SER A 76 10.80 17.02 8.22
C SER A 76 11.48 15.70 8.51
N LEU A 77 12.37 15.69 9.52
CA LEU A 77 12.95 14.46 10.06
C LEU A 77 12.04 13.80 11.09
N LYS A 78 10.95 14.46 11.49
CA LYS A 78 9.97 13.87 12.40
C LYS A 78 9.16 12.81 11.66
N SER A 79 9.05 11.65 12.28
CA SER A 79 8.16 10.58 11.82
C SER A 79 7.05 10.35 12.84
N SER A 80 5.89 9.94 12.36
CA SER A 80 4.77 9.58 13.20
C SER A 80 4.07 8.37 12.61
N PHE A 81 3.37 7.64 13.47
CA PHE A 81 2.59 6.48 13.06
C PHE A 81 1.10 6.84 13.05
N PRO A 82 0.32 6.22 12.19
CA PRO A 82 -1.13 6.32 12.29
C PRO A 82 -1.59 5.67 13.62
N VAL A 83 -2.64 6.21 14.21
CA VAL A 83 -3.20 5.73 15.46
C VAL A 83 -4.61 5.22 15.21
N GLU A 84 -4.79 3.91 15.34
CA GLU A 84 -6.10 3.26 15.20
C GLU A 84 -7.00 3.70 16.36
N LEU A 85 -8.13 4.30 16.06
CA LEU A 85 -9.07 4.83 17.06
C LEU A 85 -10.30 3.95 17.21
N ILE A 86 -10.85 3.46 16.09
CA ILE A 86 -12.01 2.57 16.06
C ILE A 86 -11.69 1.44 15.08
N MET A 87 -11.94 0.22 15.51
CA MET A 87 -11.79 -0.99 14.70
C MET A 87 -13.06 -1.81 14.82
N ASP A 88 -13.74 -2.04 13.69
CA ASP A 88 -14.98 -2.81 13.63
C ASP A 88 -16.02 -2.34 14.68
N GLY A 89 -16.26 -1.04 14.73
CA GLY A 89 -17.24 -0.43 15.64
C GLY A 89 -16.80 -0.28 17.10
N GLU A 90 -15.57 -0.70 17.43
CA GLU A 90 -15.08 -0.66 18.81
C GLU A 90 -13.94 0.33 18.99
N ILE A 91 -14.04 1.15 20.04
CA ILE A 91 -13.00 2.11 20.40
C ILE A 91 -11.76 1.37 20.89
N GLN A 92 -10.61 1.76 20.36
CA GLN A 92 -9.29 1.23 20.77
C GLN A 92 -8.78 2.03 21.96
N GLU A 93 -9.25 1.72 23.15
CA GLU A 93 -9.02 2.50 24.38
C GLU A 93 -7.54 2.67 24.72
N ASP A 94 -6.76 1.60 24.55
CA ASP A 94 -5.31 1.65 24.84
C ASP A 94 -4.61 2.64 23.92
N ASN A 95 -4.95 2.67 22.65
CA ASN A 95 -4.38 3.60 21.68
C ASN A 95 -4.74 5.04 22.02
N LEU A 96 -5.99 5.28 22.42
CA LEU A 96 -6.43 6.61 22.84
C LEU A 96 -5.64 7.09 24.05
N ALA A 97 -5.51 6.22 25.07
CA ALA A 97 -4.79 6.55 26.29
C ALA A 97 -3.32 6.89 26.05
N VAL A 98 -2.62 6.08 25.23
CA VAL A 98 -1.21 6.29 24.89
C VAL A 98 -0.98 7.62 24.20
N HIS A 99 -1.92 8.05 23.34
CA HIS A 99 -1.78 9.26 22.55
C HIS A 99 -2.53 10.47 23.12
N GLY A 100 -3.07 10.36 24.34
CA GLY A 100 -3.76 11.47 24.99
C GLY A 100 -5.05 11.90 24.33
N ILE A 101 -5.70 10.98 23.60
CA ILE A 101 -6.98 11.24 22.92
C ILE A 101 -8.11 10.78 23.84
N THR A 102 -9.09 11.64 24.03
CA THR A 102 -10.26 11.30 24.88
C THR A 102 -11.37 10.68 24.06
N LYS A 103 -12.18 9.83 24.72
CA LYS A 103 -13.40 9.30 24.11
C LYS A 103 -14.39 10.43 23.74
N GLU A 104 -14.47 11.44 24.61
CA GLU A 104 -15.32 12.62 24.42
C GLU A 104 -14.95 13.37 23.15
N TRP A 105 -13.65 13.56 22.92
CA TRP A 105 -13.18 14.19 21.69
C TRP A 105 -13.61 13.38 20.47
N LEU A 106 -13.38 12.07 20.49
CA LEU A 106 -13.71 11.18 19.38
C LEU A 106 -15.22 11.17 19.08
N THR A 107 -16.03 11.00 20.11
CA THR A 107 -17.49 11.02 19.96
C THR A 107 -17.99 12.38 19.48
N SER A 108 -17.38 13.46 19.93
CA SER A 108 -17.69 14.82 19.46
C SER A 108 -17.40 14.97 17.96
N GLN A 109 -16.25 14.47 17.49
CA GLN A 109 -15.91 14.52 16.07
C GLN A 109 -16.94 13.76 15.22
N LEU A 110 -17.38 12.60 15.70
CA LEU A 110 -18.40 11.81 15.00
C LEU A 110 -19.77 12.49 15.04
N SER A 111 -20.16 13.06 16.18
CA SER A 111 -21.43 13.77 16.33
C SER A 111 -21.55 14.94 15.37
N LYS A 112 -20.47 15.68 15.12
CA LYS A 112 -20.43 16.75 14.11
C LYS A 112 -20.78 16.26 12.71
N LYS A 113 -20.58 14.99 12.44
CA LYS A 113 -20.92 14.33 11.17
C LYS A 113 -22.25 13.58 11.23
N GLY A 114 -22.98 13.69 12.34
CA GLY A 114 -24.22 12.97 12.55
C GLY A 114 -24.04 11.46 12.71
N LYS A 115 -22.89 11.03 13.22
CA LYS A 115 -22.52 9.62 13.33
C LYS A 115 -22.23 9.22 14.78
N LYS A 116 -22.40 7.93 15.05
CA LYS A 116 -22.07 7.27 16.32
C LYS A 116 -20.88 6.34 16.12
N VAL A 117 -20.24 5.94 17.21
CA VAL A 117 -19.16 4.95 17.17
C VAL A 117 -19.59 3.66 16.47
N SER A 118 -20.83 3.20 16.72
CA SER A 118 -21.37 1.99 16.11
C SER A 118 -21.56 2.07 14.58
N ASP A 119 -21.55 3.27 14.02
CA ASP A 119 -21.64 3.48 12.57
C ASP A 119 -20.29 3.35 11.88
N VAL A 120 -19.21 3.28 12.63
CA VAL A 120 -17.84 3.34 12.12
C VAL A 120 -17.23 1.95 12.06
N PHE A 121 -16.84 1.55 10.86
CA PHE A 121 -16.05 0.33 10.67
C PHE A 121 -14.59 0.55 11.05
N TYR A 122 -14.02 1.67 10.62
CA TYR A 122 -12.61 1.98 10.84
C TYR A 122 -12.41 3.48 11.01
N ALA A 123 -11.67 3.89 12.02
CA ALA A 123 -11.24 5.27 12.18
C ALA A 123 -9.79 5.32 12.64
N VAL A 124 -9.01 6.15 12.00
CA VAL A 124 -7.59 6.30 12.26
C VAL A 124 -7.21 7.77 12.25
N LYS A 125 -6.30 8.16 13.15
CA LYS A 125 -5.62 9.44 13.07
C LYS A 125 -4.36 9.22 12.24
N SER A 126 -4.30 9.83 11.08
CA SER A 126 -3.20 9.65 10.13
C SER A 126 -1.88 10.23 10.67
N THR A 127 -0.78 9.89 10.02
CA THR A 127 0.54 10.47 10.34
C THR A 127 0.58 11.99 10.24
N LYS A 128 -0.34 12.58 9.46
CA LYS A 128 -0.50 14.05 9.32
C LYS A 128 -1.45 14.64 10.36
N GLY A 129 -2.03 13.81 11.22
CA GLY A 129 -2.98 14.24 12.24
C GLY A 129 -4.43 14.34 11.79
N ASN A 130 -4.73 13.93 10.56
CA ASN A 130 -6.10 13.94 10.03
C ASN A 130 -6.89 12.73 10.52
N LEU A 131 -8.16 12.94 10.83
CA LEU A 131 -9.09 11.86 11.16
C LEU A 131 -9.65 11.29 9.86
N ILE A 132 -9.36 10.01 9.61
CA ILE A 132 -9.88 9.26 8.45
C ILE A 132 -10.88 8.25 8.97
N ILE A 133 -12.06 8.22 8.38
CA ILE A 133 -13.19 7.40 8.86
C ILE A 133 -13.79 6.64 7.70
N ASP A 134 -13.98 5.33 7.90
CA ASP A 134 -14.73 4.46 7.01
C ASP A 134 -15.97 3.97 7.77
N TYR A 135 -17.14 4.15 7.19
CA TYR A 135 -18.40 3.81 7.83
C TYR A 135 -18.93 2.47 7.35
N TYR A 136 -19.70 1.80 8.20
CA TYR A 136 -20.58 0.73 7.70
C TYR A 136 -21.59 1.31 6.72
N LYS A 137 -21.99 0.53 5.72
CA LYS A 137 -23.05 0.89 4.76
C LYS A 137 -22.72 2.10 3.87
N ASP A 138 -21.46 2.36 3.62
CA ASP A 138 -21.02 3.37 2.65
C ASP A 138 -20.49 2.74 1.36
N HIS A 139 -21.22 1.74 0.88
CA HIS A 139 -20.83 0.93 -0.28
C HIS A 139 -20.64 1.77 -1.54
N LEU A 140 -19.68 1.35 -2.35
CA LEU A 140 -19.43 1.96 -3.65
C LEU A 140 -20.59 1.66 -4.60
N ALA A 141 -20.96 2.66 -5.42
CA ALA A 141 -22.03 2.48 -6.41
C ALA A 141 -21.67 1.45 -7.48
N SER A 142 -20.37 1.36 -7.85
CA SER A 142 -19.90 0.44 -8.88
C SER A 142 -18.51 -0.08 -8.52
N PRO A 143 -18.42 -0.99 -7.55
CA PRO A 143 -17.12 -1.56 -7.17
C PRO A 143 -16.57 -2.45 -8.30
N ILE A 144 -15.25 -2.52 -8.39
CA ILE A 144 -14.56 -3.42 -9.33
C ILE A 144 -14.83 -4.87 -8.96
N ASP A 145 -14.89 -5.14 -7.65
CA ASP A 145 -15.21 -6.46 -7.13
C ASP A 145 -16.42 -6.33 -6.20
N LYS A 146 -17.14 -7.42 -6.00
CA LYS A 146 -18.32 -7.39 -5.12
C LYS A 146 -17.92 -7.24 -3.67
N GLU A 147 -18.60 -6.39 -3.00
CA GLU A 147 -18.48 -6.16 -1.57
C GLU A 147 -19.32 -7.14 -0.75
#